data_749472e9cf98e76664b2fa401d7de782
#
_entry.id   749472e9cf98e76664b2fa401d7de782
#
_cell.length_a   1.000
_cell.length_b   1.000
_cell.length_c   1.000
_cell.angle_alpha   90.00
_cell.angle_beta   90.00
_cell.angle_gamma   90.00
#
_symmetry.space_group_name_H-M   'P 1'
#
loop_
_entity.id
_entity.type
_entity.pdbx_description
1 polymer ?
#
loop_
_entity_poly.entity_id
_entity_poly.type
_entity_poly.pdbx_seq_one_letter_code
_entity_poly.pdbx_strand_id
1 'polypeptide(L)'
;MAEVDLSYCVVNTQQRELLLRALDSIGREQAALNIRTEVLVLDNSSTDGSAGAARDHPVVDDLVVLEQRAGKAENDSMLLERASGRYALLCNEDTELLPGATQALYAALEDNPKAAAAGAKLLSPDGQAQPSAWRFPGPLTALASALFIHHWTTVQSSGEITKPVDWAQSAALLVRREAGSQIGWLDPQFFVYSDEVDFCKRLADEGWQTLYVPSAQAIHHEQLSTGALPEKRIVELSRNRDRYMRKHHSRISAALVRWLTAWTYSLRAIAATVLPGHNAARYRAHARASLHPDQGEGLREAALDYNRGGRRL
;
A
#
# COMPACT_ATOMS: atom_id res chain seq x y z
N MET A 1 -5.46 25.51 -20.54
CA MET A 1 -4.18 24.94 -20.05
C MET A 1 -4.06 23.57 -20.70
N ALA A 2 -2.87 23.12 -21.06
CA ALA A 2 -2.74 21.80 -21.63
C ALA A 2 -2.93 20.77 -20.50
N GLU A 3 -3.56 19.67 -20.85
CA GLU A 3 -3.96 18.58 -19.94
C GLU A 3 -2.72 17.92 -19.31
N VAL A 4 -2.79 17.59 -18.02
CA VAL A 4 -1.76 16.80 -17.32
C VAL A 4 -1.99 15.33 -17.64
N ASP A 5 -0.94 14.60 -17.98
CA ASP A 5 -1.03 13.18 -18.30
C ASP A 5 -0.94 12.30 -17.05
N LEU A 6 -0.04 12.65 -16.11
CA LEU A 6 0.25 11.87 -14.93
C LEU A 6 0.47 12.73 -13.69
N SER A 7 -0.19 12.40 -12.59
CA SER A 7 0.02 12.99 -11.27
C SER A 7 0.75 12.00 -10.37
N TYR A 8 1.87 12.40 -9.77
CA TYR A 8 2.47 11.66 -8.66
C TYR A 8 1.77 12.06 -7.37
N CYS A 9 1.34 11.08 -6.58
CA CYS A 9 0.62 11.25 -5.32
C CYS A 9 1.43 10.63 -4.19
N VAL A 10 2.04 11.46 -3.34
CA VAL A 10 2.92 11.02 -2.25
C VAL A 10 2.32 11.39 -0.91
N VAL A 11 2.01 10.40 -0.08
CA VAL A 11 1.58 10.61 1.32
C VAL A 11 2.76 10.41 2.24
N ASN A 12 3.03 11.38 3.12
CA ASN A 12 4.11 11.33 4.10
C ASN A 12 3.59 11.35 5.54
N THR A 13 4.23 10.56 6.41
CA THR A 13 4.02 10.61 7.86
C THR A 13 5.35 10.41 8.60
N GLN A 14 5.97 11.49 9.08
CA GLN A 14 7.19 11.45 9.92
C GLN A 14 8.41 10.77 9.26
N GLN A 15 8.61 10.95 7.95
CA GLN A 15 9.70 10.30 7.20
C GLN A 15 10.44 11.28 6.29
N ARG A 16 10.87 12.42 6.86
CA ARG A 16 11.46 13.52 6.09
C ARG A 16 12.56 13.07 5.12
N GLU A 17 13.52 12.27 5.57
CA GLU A 17 14.67 11.87 4.76
C GLU A 17 14.26 10.94 3.60
N LEU A 18 13.32 10.02 3.84
CA LEU A 18 12.81 9.12 2.81
C LEU A 18 11.92 9.87 1.83
N LEU A 19 11.08 10.78 2.31
CA LEU A 19 10.28 11.67 1.45
C LEU A 19 11.17 12.43 0.46
N LEU A 20 12.28 13.01 0.91
CA LEU A 20 13.18 13.76 0.03
C LEU A 20 13.80 12.84 -1.04
N ARG A 21 14.21 11.62 -0.68
CA ARG A 21 14.70 10.63 -1.65
C ARG A 21 13.64 10.21 -2.66
N ALA A 22 12.41 10.01 -2.21
CA ALA A 22 11.28 9.70 -3.08
C ALA A 22 11.05 10.84 -4.08
N LEU A 23 11.00 12.10 -3.61
CA LEU A 23 10.84 13.29 -4.46
C LEU A 23 11.99 13.47 -5.44
N ASP A 24 13.24 13.26 -5.01
CA ASP A 24 14.40 13.29 -5.91
C ASP A 24 14.29 12.20 -7.01
N SER A 25 13.79 11.02 -6.67
CA SER A 25 13.57 9.95 -7.64
C SER A 25 12.48 10.32 -8.67
N ILE A 26 11.39 10.92 -8.20
CA ILE A 26 10.31 11.45 -9.05
C ILE A 26 10.86 12.53 -9.98
N GLY A 27 11.68 13.45 -9.49
CA GLY A 27 12.31 14.48 -10.32
C GLY A 27 13.17 13.90 -11.45
N ARG A 28 13.90 12.82 -11.20
CA ARG A 28 14.65 12.11 -12.24
C ARG A 28 13.74 11.46 -13.28
N GLU A 29 12.65 10.86 -12.85
CA GLU A 29 11.65 10.28 -13.76
C GLU A 29 10.99 11.35 -14.62
N GLN A 30 10.53 12.47 -14.02
CA GLN A 30 9.94 13.60 -14.77
C GLN A 30 10.87 14.14 -15.87
N ALA A 31 12.16 14.29 -15.56
CA ALA A 31 13.15 14.77 -16.51
C ALA A 31 13.37 13.84 -17.72
N ALA A 32 13.07 12.55 -17.57
CA ALA A 32 13.19 11.53 -18.61
C ALA A 32 11.89 11.31 -19.41
N LEU A 33 10.76 11.80 -18.93
CA LEU A 33 9.46 11.61 -19.56
C LEU A 33 9.14 12.71 -20.59
N ASN A 34 8.46 12.33 -21.66
CA ASN A 34 7.96 13.27 -22.66
C ASN A 34 6.42 13.45 -22.55
N ILE A 35 5.92 13.52 -21.30
CA ILE A 35 4.53 13.76 -20.97
C ILE A 35 4.45 14.85 -19.89
N ARG A 36 3.30 15.46 -19.70
CA ARG A 36 3.09 16.44 -18.63
C ARG A 36 2.79 15.76 -17.33
N THR A 37 3.51 16.15 -16.31
CA THR A 37 3.35 15.59 -14.98
C THR A 37 3.16 16.67 -13.92
N GLU A 38 2.57 16.31 -12.80
CA GLU A 38 2.51 17.10 -11.57
C GLU A 38 2.83 16.24 -10.38
N VAL A 39 3.27 16.84 -9.27
CA VAL A 39 3.60 16.16 -8.01
C VAL A 39 2.78 16.77 -6.88
N LEU A 40 1.92 15.94 -6.31
CA LEU A 40 1.11 16.28 -5.15
C LEU A 40 1.65 15.54 -3.93
N VAL A 41 1.89 16.28 -2.86
CA VAL A 41 2.33 15.73 -1.57
C VAL A 41 1.28 16.00 -0.52
N LEU A 42 0.98 15.00 0.31
CA LEU A 42 0.18 15.17 1.52
C LEU A 42 1.04 14.83 2.74
N ASP A 43 1.23 15.81 3.60
CA ASP A 43 1.86 15.62 4.90
C ASP A 43 0.80 15.35 5.98
N ASN A 44 0.82 14.16 6.53
CA ASN A 44 -0.17 13.64 7.48
C ASN A 44 0.17 14.07 8.92
N SER A 45 0.19 15.41 9.16
CA SER A 45 0.49 16.00 10.47
C SER A 45 1.84 15.56 11.04
N SER A 46 2.92 15.75 10.26
CA SER A 46 4.28 15.45 10.70
C SER A 46 4.86 16.58 11.56
N THR A 47 5.82 16.23 12.42
CA THR A 47 6.54 17.17 13.31
C THR A 47 8.04 17.18 13.11
N ASP A 48 8.54 16.38 12.15
CA ASP A 48 9.97 16.21 11.84
C ASP A 48 10.52 17.20 10.80
N GLY A 49 9.70 18.17 10.39
CA GLY A 49 10.04 19.16 9.35
C GLY A 49 9.75 18.70 7.92
N SER A 50 9.09 17.55 7.72
CA SER A 50 8.71 17.02 6.40
C SER A 50 7.91 18.03 5.57
N ALA A 51 6.89 18.67 6.16
CA ALA A 51 6.03 19.62 5.45
C ALA A 51 6.82 20.85 4.93
N GLY A 52 7.80 21.34 5.70
CA GLY A 52 8.70 22.40 5.25
C GLY A 52 9.59 21.94 4.11
N ALA A 53 10.20 20.78 4.26
CA ALA A 53 11.09 20.21 3.26
C ALA A 53 10.35 19.92 1.93
N ALA A 54 9.11 19.42 1.97
CA ALA A 54 8.28 19.22 0.79
C ALA A 54 7.92 20.55 0.11
N ARG A 55 7.57 21.59 0.89
CA ARG A 55 7.23 22.91 0.34
C ARG A 55 8.39 23.55 -0.44
N ASP A 56 9.61 23.34 0.05
CA ASP A 56 10.81 23.92 -0.54
C ASP A 56 11.39 23.04 -1.66
N HIS A 57 10.85 21.86 -1.89
CA HIS A 57 11.36 20.92 -2.89
C HIS A 57 10.89 21.32 -4.31
N PRO A 58 11.81 21.46 -5.28
CA PRO A 58 11.52 22.06 -6.59
C PRO A 58 10.53 21.25 -7.46
N VAL A 59 10.31 19.96 -7.18
CA VAL A 59 9.41 19.12 -7.97
C VAL A 59 7.97 19.13 -7.46
N VAL A 60 7.71 19.68 -6.26
CA VAL A 60 6.37 19.66 -5.65
C VAL A 60 5.53 20.80 -6.20
N ASP A 61 4.42 20.46 -6.85
CA ASP A 61 3.46 21.43 -7.42
C ASP A 61 2.35 21.78 -6.42
N ASP A 62 1.90 20.81 -5.60
CA ASP A 62 0.85 21.02 -4.59
C ASP A 62 1.18 20.29 -3.29
N LEU A 63 1.01 20.98 -2.17
CA LEU A 63 1.24 20.44 -0.84
C LEU A 63 0.02 20.62 0.05
N VAL A 64 -0.54 19.49 0.48
CA VAL A 64 -1.57 19.44 1.53
C VAL A 64 -0.91 19.13 2.86
N VAL A 65 -1.14 19.95 3.88
CA VAL A 65 -0.66 19.70 5.24
C VAL A 65 -1.87 19.52 6.15
N LEU A 66 -2.01 18.32 6.72
CA LEU A 66 -3.11 18.02 7.62
C LEU A 66 -2.80 18.51 9.05
N GLU A 67 -3.81 19.04 9.73
CA GLU A 67 -3.71 19.40 11.17
C GLU A 67 -3.82 18.16 12.07
N GLN A 68 -4.48 17.11 11.58
CA GLN A 68 -4.72 15.86 12.29
C GLN A 68 -4.34 14.68 11.42
N ARG A 69 -3.84 13.60 12.04
CA ARG A 69 -3.54 12.35 11.33
C ARG A 69 -4.81 11.67 10.87
N ALA A 70 -4.85 11.34 9.60
CA ALA A 70 -5.88 10.53 8.96
C ALA A 70 -5.33 9.17 8.52
N GLY A 71 -6.21 8.29 8.04
CA GLY A 71 -5.83 6.99 7.51
C GLY A 71 -5.21 7.08 6.11
N LYS A 72 -4.41 6.08 5.74
CA LYS A 72 -3.79 6.03 4.41
C LYS A 72 -4.82 6.07 3.28
N ALA A 73 -5.89 5.28 3.38
CA ALA A 73 -6.96 5.27 2.37
C ALA A 73 -7.59 6.65 2.15
N GLU A 74 -7.82 7.40 3.23
CA GLU A 74 -8.36 8.75 3.18
C GLU A 74 -7.38 9.74 2.54
N ASN A 75 -6.09 9.66 2.93
CA ASN A 75 -5.03 10.51 2.40
C ASN A 75 -4.78 10.25 0.91
N ASP A 76 -4.68 8.99 0.50
CA ASP A 76 -4.52 8.61 -0.90
C ASP A 76 -5.73 9.07 -1.73
N SER A 77 -6.95 8.91 -1.23
CA SER A 77 -8.18 9.38 -1.91
C SER A 77 -8.17 10.90 -2.09
N MET A 78 -7.77 11.64 -1.05
CA MET A 78 -7.66 13.10 -1.12
C MET A 78 -6.70 13.55 -2.23
N LEU A 79 -5.55 12.90 -2.39
CA LEU A 79 -4.61 13.19 -3.47
C LEU A 79 -5.17 12.78 -4.83
N LEU A 80 -5.82 11.62 -4.95
CA LEU A 80 -6.43 11.14 -6.19
C LEU A 80 -7.57 12.06 -6.67
N GLU A 81 -8.35 12.64 -5.75
CA GLU A 81 -9.38 13.63 -6.06
C GLU A 81 -8.80 14.95 -6.54
N ARG A 82 -7.69 15.39 -5.96
CA ARG A 82 -6.99 16.64 -6.32
C ARG A 82 -6.18 16.50 -7.60
N ALA A 83 -5.69 15.32 -7.91
CA ALA A 83 -4.90 15.05 -9.10
C ALA A 83 -5.64 15.45 -10.37
N SER A 84 -4.95 16.11 -11.31
CA SER A 84 -5.51 16.54 -12.60
C SER A 84 -5.12 15.62 -13.77
N GLY A 85 -4.10 14.78 -13.59
CA GLY A 85 -3.63 13.82 -14.59
C GLY A 85 -4.66 12.76 -14.96
N ARG A 86 -4.57 12.28 -16.19
CA ARG A 86 -5.36 11.13 -16.65
C ARG A 86 -5.03 9.86 -15.85
N TYR A 87 -3.80 9.75 -15.43
CA TYR A 87 -3.30 8.73 -14.51
C TYR A 87 -2.78 9.35 -13.23
N ALA A 88 -2.86 8.62 -12.11
CA ALA A 88 -2.26 9.00 -10.86
C ALA A 88 -1.38 7.86 -10.33
N LEU A 89 -0.12 8.14 -10.03
CA LEU A 89 0.84 7.19 -9.45
C LEU A 89 0.88 7.39 -7.94
N LEU A 90 0.26 6.46 -7.21
CA LEU A 90 0.40 6.36 -5.77
C LEU A 90 1.82 5.91 -5.44
N CYS A 91 2.50 6.68 -4.61
CA CYS A 91 3.83 6.38 -4.08
C CYS A 91 3.84 6.56 -2.56
N ASN A 92 4.44 5.61 -1.85
CA ASN A 92 4.75 5.83 -0.45
C ASN A 92 5.96 6.77 -0.33
N GLU A 93 6.07 7.46 0.80
CA GLU A 93 7.21 8.33 1.13
C GLU A 93 8.54 7.58 1.22
N ASP A 94 8.51 6.27 1.39
CA ASP A 94 9.68 5.38 1.49
C ASP A 94 9.93 4.56 0.21
N THR A 95 9.47 5.09 -0.94
CA THR A 95 9.63 4.44 -2.24
C THR A 95 10.44 5.31 -3.19
N GLU A 96 11.57 4.79 -3.69
CA GLU A 96 12.40 5.43 -4.70
C GLU A 96 12.17 4.76 -6.07
N LEU A 97 11.67 5.52 -7.05
CA LEU A 97 11.48 5.02 -8.42
C LEU A 97 12.84 4.85 -9.10
N LEU A 98 13.05 3.72 -9.76
CA LEU A 98 14.24 3.48 -10.58
C LEU A 98 14.01 4.00 -12.01
N PRO A 99 15.11 4.29 -12.75
CA PRO A 99 15.01 4.88 -14.08
C PRO A 99 14.10 4.10 -15.03
N GLY A 100 13.11 4.80 -15.60
CA GLY A 100 12.12 4.26 -16.52
C GLY A 100 10.93 3.58 -15.89
N ALA A 101 10.81 3.56 -14.56
CA ALA A 101 9.70 2.93 -13.85
C ALA A 101 8.36 3.56 -14.24
N THR A 102 8.27 4.89 -14.22
CA THR A 102 7.07 5.61 -14.60
C THR A 102 6.67 5.38 -16.05
N GLN A 103 7.64 5.43 -16.97
CA GLN A 103 7.40 5.17 -18.39
C GLN A 103 6.84 3.76 -18.61
N ALA A 104 7.39 2.76 -17.91
CA ALA A 104 6.92 1.37 -18.02
C ALA A 104 5.49 1.18 -17.50
N LEU A 105 5.15 1.79 -16.35
CA LEU A 105 3.77 1.77 -15.82
C LEU A 105 2.80 2.48 -16.75
N TYR A 106 3.18 3.66 -17.26
CA TYR A 106 2.37 4.46 -18.17
C TYR A 106 2.08 3.68 -19.45
N ALA A 107 3.11 3.15 -20.11
CA ALA A 107 2.97 2.33 -21.32
C ALA A 107 2.08 1.10 -21.07
N ALA A 108 2.24 0.43 -19.94
CA ALA A 108 1.42 -0.73 -19.60
C ALA A 108 -0.08 -0.42 -19.53
N LEU A 109 -0.48 0.76 -19.00
CA LEU A 109 -1.89 1.16 -18.99
C LEU A 109 -2.38 1.70 -20.34
N GLU A 110 -1.52 2.34 -21.14
CA GLU A 110 -1.86 2.78 -22.50
C GLU A 110 -2.11 1.57 -23.41
N ASP A 111 -1.22 0.57 -23.35
CA ASP A 111 -1.31 -0.63 -24.18
C ASP A 111 -2.45 -1.58 -23.75
N ASN A 112 -2.99 -1.39 -22.54
CA ASN A 112 -4.04 -2.24 -21.98
C ASN A 112 -5.28 -1.43 -21.54
N PRO A 113 -6.19 -1.08 -22.46
CA PRO A 113 -7.37 -0.26 -22.15
C PRO A 113 -8.31 -0.86 -21.09
N LYS A 114 -8.23 -2.17 -20.84
CA LYS A 114 -9.00 -2.88 -19.80
C LYS A 114 -8.31 -2.82 -18.42
N ALA A 115 -7.09 -2.30 -18.32
CA ALA A 115 -6.38 -2.18 -17.07
C ALA A 115 -6.68 -0.81 -16.42
N ALA A 116 -7.09 -0.85 -15.15
CA ALA A 116 -7.29 0.32 -14.32
C ALA A 116 -6.11 0.62 -13.41
N ALA A 117 -5.27 -0.37 -13.11
CA ALA A 117 -4.12 -0.20 -12.24
C ALA A 117 -2.91 -1.00 -12.73
N ALA A 118 -1.71 -0.48 -12.47
CA ALA A 118 -0.44 -1.13 -12.78
C ALA A 118 0.55 -0.94 -11.62
N GLY A 119 0.97 -2.04 -11.00
CA GLY A 119 1.92 -2.06 -9.88
C GLY A 119 3.33 -2.43 -10.33
N ALA A 120 4.32 -1.76 -9.74
CA ALA A 120 5.72 -1.99 -9.99
C ALA A 120 6.27 -3.24 -9.28
N LYS A 121 7.41 -3.74 -9.77
CA LYS A 121 8.27 -4.68 -9.04
C LYS A 121 8.99 -3.92 -7.94
N LEU A 122 8.73 -4.29 -6.69
CA LEU A 122 9.40 -3.68 -5.55
C LEU A 122 10.68 -4.44 -5.21
N LEU A 123 11.71 -3.68 -4.87
CA LEU A 123 13.00 -4.16 -4.43
C LEU A 123 13.27 -3.65 -3.01
N SER A 124 13.91 -4.46 -2.18
CA SER A 124 14.49 -3.99 -0.93
C SER A 124 15.75 -3.14 -1.20
N PRO A 125 16.26 -2.37 -0.21
CA PRO A 125 17.45 -1.53 -0.38
C PRO A 125 18.70 -2.30 -0.80
N ASP A 126 18.78 -3.60 -0.54
CA ASP A 126 19.85 -4.50 -0.99
C ASP A 126 19.61 -5.08 -2.40
N GLY A 127 18.55 -4.63 -3.11
CA GLY A 127 18.23 -5.00 -4.48
C GLY A 127 17.49 -6.32 -4.64
N GLN A 128 17.07 -6.97 -3.56
CA GLN A 128 16.29 -8.19 -3.65
C GLN A 128 14.82 -7.92 -3.94
N ALA A 129 14.20 -8.75 -4.78
CA ALA A 129 12.79 -8.61 -5.10
C ALA A 129 11.90 -8.91 -3.89
N GLN A 130 11.03 -7.96 -3.57
CA GLN A 130 9.97 -8.11 -2.58
C GLN A 130 8.67 -8.56 -3.27
N PRO A 131 7.85 -9.41 -2.63
CA PRO A 131 6.49 -9.63 -3.12
C PRO A 131 5.71 -8.32 -3.16
N SER A 132 5.13 -7.97 -4.32
CA SER A 132 4.39 -6.72 -4.54
C SER A 132 3.02 -6.91 -5.18
N ALA A 133 2.64 -8.15 -5.52
CA ALA A 133 1.32 -8.49 -6.04
C ALA A 133 0.89 -9.89 -5.58
N TRP A 134 -0.40 -10.05 -5.30
CA TRP A 134 -0.94 -11.30 -4.75
C TRP A 134 -2.36 -11.57 -5.26
N ARG A 135 -2.84 -12.79 -4.98
CA ARG A 135 -4.26 -13.14 -5.11
C ARG A 135 -5.09 -12.45 -4.03
N PHE A 136 -6.35 -12.17 -4.35
CA PHE A 136 -7.28 -11.64 -3.37
C PHE A 136 -7.40 -12.57 -2.14
N PRO A 137 -7.43 -11.99 -0.93
CA PRO A 137 -7.65 -12.74 0.29
C PRO A 137 -8.99 -13.48 0.27
N GLY A 138 -8.98 -14.75 0.65
CA GLY A 138 -10.16 -15.58 0.70
C GLY A 138 -9.90 -16.91 1.38
N PRO A 139 -10.90 -17.80 1.48
CA PRO A 139 -10.74 -19.11 2.13
C PRO A 139 -9.62 -19.96 1.52
N LEU A 140 -9.49 -19.96 0.18
CA LEU A 140 -8.47 -20.77 -0.51
C LEU A 140 -7.05 -20.25 -0.25
N THR A 141 -6.84 -18.91 -0.27
CA THR A 141 -5.53 -18.32 0.03
C THR A 141 -5.17 -18.49 1.50
N ALA A 142 -6.15 -18.45 2.41
CA ALA A 142 -5.95 -18.75 3.82
C ALA A 142 -5.59 -20.22 4.06
N LEU A 143 -6.24 -21.15 3.33
CA LEU A 143 -5.91 -22.58 3.37
C LEU A 143 -4.49 -22.82 2.84
N ALA A 144 -4.11 -22.20 1.72
CA ALA A 144 -2.75 -22.27 1.19
C ALA A 144 -1.71 -21.78 2.21
N SER A 145 -2.04 -20.72 2.95
CA SER A 145 -1.19 -20.22 4.04
C SER A 145 -1.11 -21.19 5.21
N ALA A 146 -2.22 -21.82 5.57
CA ALA A 146 -2.28 -22.82 6.64
C ALA A 146 -1.49 -24.11 6.31
N LEU A 147 -1.36 -24.42 5.02
CA LEU A 147 -0.56 -25.52 4.49
C LEU A 147 0.89 -25.10 4.14
N PHE A 148 1.27 -23.84 4.38
CA PHE A 148 2.59 -23.26 4.09
C PHE A 148 2.99 -23.28 2.59
N ILE A 149 2.03 -23.37 1.68
CA ILE A 149 2.26 -23.35 0.22
C ILE A 149 1.93 -22.00 -0.43
N HIS A 150 1.62 -20.96 0.36
CA HIS A 150 1.18 -19.65 -0.12
C HIS A 150 2.20 -18.94 -1.03
N HIS A 151 3.51 -19.13 -0.83
CA HIS A 151 4.53 -18.55 -1.69
C HIS A 151 4.38 -18.97 -3.16
N TRP A 152 3.95 -20.20 -3.42
CA TRP A 152 3.76 -20.73 -4.78
C TRP A 152 2.37 -20.51 -5.34
N THR A 153 1.39 -20.22 -4.48
CA THR A 153 -0.03 -20.19 -4.88
C THR A 153 -0.66 -18.82 -4.78
N THR A 154 -0.17 -17.92 -3.91
CA THR A 154 -0.79 -16.62 -3.65
C THR A 154 0.03 -15.44 -4.13
N VAL A 155 1.36 -15.53 -4.18
CA VAL A 155 2.22 -14.47 -4.69
C VAL A 155 2.15 -14.45 -6.23
N GLN A 156 1.86 -13.29 -6.80
CA GLN A 156 1.71 -13.10 -8.24
C GLN A 156 2.81 -12.22 -8.86
N SER A 157 3.63 -11.56 -8.02
CA SER A 157 4.74 -10.69 -8.44
C SER A 157 6.02 -11.48 -8.80
N SER A 158 5.89 -12.49 -9.66
CA SER A 158 7.01 -13.31 -10.14
C SER A 158 7.14 -13.27 -11.66
N GLY A 159 8.34 -13.49 -12.17
CA GLY A 159 8.64 -13.47 -13.62
C GLY A 159 8.91 -12.05 -14.12
N GLU A 160 9.29 -11.97 -15.40
CA GLU A 160 9.75 -10.73 -16.06
C GLU A 160 8.77 -10.24 -17.15
N ILE A 161 7.53 -10.75 -17.16
CA ILE A 161 6.51 -10.39 -18.15
C ILE A 161 5.37 -9.67 -17.45
N THR A 162 4.92 -8.56 -18.03
CA THR A 162 3.69 -7.86 -17.61
C THR A 162 2.48 -8.78 -17.71
N LYS A 163 1.71 -8.86 -16.62
CA LYS A 163 0.57 -9.78 -16.54
C LYS A 163 -0.52 -9.27 -15.61
N PRO A 164 -1.78 -9.70 -15.82
CA PRO A 164 -2.85 -9.47 -14.86
C PRO A 164 -2.56 -10.15 -13.52
N VAL A 165 -2.88 -9.44 -12.44
CA VAL A 165 -2.83 -9.91 -11.03
C VAL A 165 -4.11 -9.49 -10.34
N ASP A 166 -4.40 -10.08 -9.18
CA ASP A 166 -5.61 -9.71 -8.47
C ASP A 166 -5.45 -8.32 -7.82
N TRP A 167 -4.33 -8.08 -7.13
CA TRP A 167 -4.00 -6.77 -6.58
C TRP A 167 -2.49 -6.56 -6.46
N ALA A 168 -2.07 -5.30 -6.46
CA ALA A 168 -0.70 -4.87 -6.29
C ALA A 168 -0.59 -3.81 -5.19
N GLN A 169 0.58 -3.73 -4.58
CA GLN A 169 0.86 -2.83 -3.46
C GLN A 169 0.93 -1.36 -3.92
N SER A 170 0.32 -0.46 -3.14
CA SER A 170 0.25 0.97 -3.44
C SER A 170 1.55 1.74 -3.16
N ALA A 171 2.64 1.05 -2.82
CA ALA A 171 3.96 1.67 -2.71
C ALA A 171 4.43 2.29 -4.05
N ALA A 172 4.06 1.67 -5.20
CA ALA A 172 4.20 2.24 -6.54
C ALA A 172 3.09 1.66 -7.43
N LEU A 173 1.91 2.28 -7.42
CA LEU A 173 0.71 1.83 -8.12
C LEU A 173 0.16 2.95 -9.00
N LEU A 174 0.30 2.82 -10.32
CA LEU A 174 -0.33 3.72 -11.27
C LEU A 174 -1.80 3.36 -11.45
N VAL A 175 -2.68 4.35 -11.34
CA VAL A 175 -4.13 4.20 -11.41
C VAL A 175 -4.69 5.05 -12.56
N ARG A 176 -5.57 4.46 -13.39
CA ARG A 176 -6.42 5.18 -14.34
C ARG A 176 -7.49 5.92 -13.53
N ARG A 177 -7.42 7.26 -13.47
CA ARG A 177 -8.29 8.06 -12.61
C ARG A 177 -9.78 7.90 -12.95
N GLU A 178 -10.13 7.75 -14.21
CA GLU A 178 -11.51 7.47 -14.63
C GLU A 178 -12.07 6.24 -13.91
N ALA A 179 -11.34 5.12 -13.91
CA ALA A 179 -11.76 3.89 -13.26
C ALA A 179 -11.82 4.04 -11.72
N GLY A 180 -10.83 4.72 -11.12
CA GLY A 180 -10.82 4.99 -9.68
C GLY A 180 -11.99 5.86 -9.22
N SER A 181 -12.33 6.90 -9.99
CA SER A 181 -13.47 7.79 -9.68
C SER A 181 -14.83 7.08 -9.78
N GLN A 182 -14.99 6.15 -10.74
CA GLN A 182 -16.21 5.36 -10.91
C GLN A 182 -16.55 4.53 -9.67
N ILE A 183 -15.55 4.05 -8.94
CA ILE A 183 -15.73 3.23 -7.73
C ILE A 183 -15.60 4.02 -6.41
N GLY A 184 -15.40 5.35 -6.49
CA GLY A 184 -15.34 6.24 -5.32
C GLY A 184 -14.03 6.16 -4.53
N TRP A 185 -12.89 5.92 -5.21
CA TRP A 185 -11.53 5.88 -4.66
C TRP A 185 -11.31 4.79 -3.60
N LEU A 186 -10.37 4.99 -2.68
CA LEU A 186 -10.13 4.05 -1.59
C LEU A 186 -11.18 4.20 -0.49
N ASP A 187 -11.56 3.10 0.15
CA ASP A 187 -12.57 3.11 1.22
C ASP A 187 -11.95 3.54 2.57
N PRO A 188 -12.36 4.70 3.14
CA PRO A 188 -11.79 5.23 4.39
C PRO A 188 -12.09 4.36 5.62
N GLN A 189 -12.94 3.34 5.49
CA GLN A 189 -13.09 2.33 6.55
C GLN A 189 -11.78 1.58 6.81
N PHE A 190 -10.94 1.42 5.80
CA PHE A 190 -9.58 0.86 5.93
C PHE A 190 -8.61 1.98 6.30
N PHE A 191 -8.21 2.04 7.57
CA PHE A 191 -7.28 3.07 8.02
C PHE A 191 -5.90 2.93 7.35
N VAL A 192 -5.37 1.72 7.33
CA VAL A 192 -4.18 1.28 6.60
C VAL A 192 -4.21 -0.25 6.52
N TYR A 193 -3.60 -0.83 5.50
CA TYR A 193 -3.70 -2.25 5.13
C TYR A 193 -5.08 -2.67 4.63
N SER A 194 -5.11 -3.47 3.62
CA SER A 194 -6.30 -3.91 2.88
C SER A 194 -7.05 -2.80 2.15
N ASP A 195 -6.63 -1.55 2.22
CA ASP A 195 -7.16 -0.41 1.47
C ASP A 195 -6.93 -0.61 -0.04
N GLU A 196 -5.69 -0.86 -0.48
CA GLU A 196 -5.38 -1.16 -1.87
C GLU A 196 -5.95 -2.51 -2.34
N VAL A 197 -6.09 -3.48 -1.43
CA VAL A 197 -6.71 -4.79 -1.73
C VAL A 197 -8.19 -4.60 -2.03
N ASP A 198 -8.90 -3.83 -1.20
CA ASP A 198 -10.31 -3.47 -1.40
C ASP A 198 -10.50 -2.66 -2.69
N PHE A 199 -9.61 -1.69 -2.93
CA PHE A 199 -9.64 -0.87 -4.13
C PHE A 199 -9.50 -1.72 -5.41
N CYS A 200 -8.48 -2.56 -5.50
CA CYS A 200 -8.28 -3.46 -6.63
C CYS A 200 -9.44 -4.47 -6.77
N LYS A 201 -10.03 -4.94 -5.66
CA LYS A 201 -11.18 -5.83 -5.69
C LYS A 201 -12.41 -5.14 -6.28
N ARG A 202 -12.71 -3.91 -5.88
CA ARG A 202 -13.82 -3.14 -6.44
C ARG A 202 -13.61 -2.80 -7.92
N LEU A 203 -12.38 -2.50 -8.34
CA LEU A 203 -12.02 -2.36 -9.75
C LEU A 203 -12.30 -3.66 -10.52
N ALA A 204 -11.90 -4.81 -9.97
CA ALA A 204 -12.13 -6.11 -10.60
C ALA A 204 -13.63 -6.46 -10.69
N ASP A 205 -14.44 -6.09 -9.71
CA ASP A 205 -15.90 -6.29 -9.71
C ASP A 205 -16.60 -5.48 -10.82
N GLU A 206 -16.01 -4.33 -11.21
CA GLU A 206 -16.45 -3.51 -12.36
C GLU A 206 -15.81 -3.97 -13.68
N GLY A 207 -15.08 -5.09 -13.69
CA GLY A 207 -14.48 -5.69 -14.90
C GLY A 207 -13.11 -5.12 -15.30
N TRP A 208 -12.51 -4.26 -14.48
CA TRP A 208 -11.17 -3.74 -14.68
C TRP A 208 -10.09 -4.73 -14.24
N GLN A 209 -8.91 -4.63 -14.84
CA GLN A 209 -7.74 -5.43 -14.48
C GLN A 209 -6.71 -4.61 -13.72
N THR A 210 -5.97 -5.27 -12.82
CA THR A 210 -4.73 -4.78 -12.24
C THR A 210 -3.56 -5.52 -12.90
N LEU A 211 -2.50 -4.81 -13.30
CA LEU A 211 -1.31 -5.39 -13.90
C LEU A 211 -0.13 -5.39 -12.92
N TYR A 212 0.70 -6.41 -12.97
CA TYR A 212 2.06 -6.42 -12.45
C TYR A 212 3.03 -6.12 -13.58
N VAL A 213 3.87 -5.09 -13.44
CA VAL A 213 4.79 -4.59 -14.47
C VAL A 213 6.22 -4.73 -13.97
N PRO A 214 6.92 -5.86 -14.25
CA PRO A 214 8.25 -6.13 -13.70
C PRO A 214 9.36 -5.24 -14.28
N SER A 215 9.15 -4.62 -15.44
CA SER A 215 10.07 -3.63 -16.00
C SER A 215 10.01 -2.28 -15.27
N ALA A 216 8.91 -1.97 -14.59
CA ALA A 216 8.83 -0.86 -13.66
C ALA A 216 9.38 -1.31 -12.31
N GLN A 217 10.47 -0.71 -11.86
CA GLN A 217 11.13 -1.09 -10.60
C GLN A 217 11.18 0.09 -9.63
N ALA A 218 11.00 -0.20 -8.35
CA ALA A 218 11.14 0.80 -7.29
C ALA A 218 11.77 0.17 -6.05
N ILE A 219 12.66 0.90 -5.36
CA ILE A 219 13.17 0.50 -4.06
C ILE A 219 12.14 0.90 -3.01
N HIS A 220 11.69 -0.07 -2.21
CA HIS A 220 10.76 0.16 -1.11
C HIS A 220 11.46 -0.17 0.21
N HIS A 221 11.71 0.87 1.01
CA HIS A 221 12.51 0.75 2.22
C HIS A 221 11.79 0.03 3.36
N GLU A 222 10.46 -0.12 3.28
CA GLU A 222 9.61 -0.69 4.34
C GLU A 222 9.88 -0.09 5.73
N GLN A 223 10.45 1.10 5.77
CA GLN A 223 10.64 1.85 7.01
C GLN A 223 9.32 2.53 7.34
N LEU A 224 8.43 1.74 7.81
CA LEU A 224 7.12 2.18 8.17
C LEU A 224 7.21 3.26 9.24
N SER A 225 6.59 4.39 8.98
CA SER A 225 6.37 5.47 9.97
C SER A 225 5.83 4.94 11.31
N THR A 226 5.34 3.72 11.28
CA THR A 226 4.80 2.93 12.40
C THR A 226 5.79 1.91 12.97
N GLY A 227 7.06 1.93 12.57
CA GLY A 227 8.09 0.96 13.00
C GLY A 227 8.23 0.83 14.53
N ALA A 228 7.92 1.89 15.26
CA ALA A 228 7.91 1.92 16.72
C ALA A 228 6.71 1.18 17.37
N LEU A 229 5.68 0.76 16.61
CA LEU A 229 4.43 0.22 17.14
C LEU A 229 4.05 -1.14 16.52
N PRO A 230 4.91 -2.18 16.61
CA PRO A 230 4.67 -3.45 15.94
C PRO A 230 3.39 -4.15 16.38
N GLU A 231 2.99 -4.02 17.65
CA GLU A 231 1.76 -4.65 18.16
C GLU A 231 0.51 -3.96 17.61
N LYS A 232 0.48 -2.63 17.56
CA LYS A 232 -0.63 -1.86 16.98
C LYS A 232 -0.81 -2.16 15.49
N ARG A 233 0.30 -2.40 14.77
CA ARG A 233 0.27 -2.86 13.37
C ARG A 233 -0.40 -4.23 13.21
N ILE A 234 -0.09 -5.18 14.09
CA ILE A 234 -0.68 -6.52 14.06
C ILE A 234 -2.19 -6.44 14.26
N VAL A 235 -2.65 -5.62 15.20
CA VAL A 235 -4.07 -5.38 15.46
C VAL A 235 -4.74 -4.77 14.23
N GLU A 236 -4.19 -3.68 13.68
CA GLU A 236 -4.77 -2.99 12.52
C GLU A 236 -4.84 -3.90 11.27
N LEU A 237 -3.74 -4.63 10.98
CA LEU A 237 -3.70 -5.59 9.87
C LEU A 237 -4.77 -6.69 10.02
N SER A 238 -4.95 -7.23 11.23
CA SER A 238 -5.92 -8.29 11.50
C SER A 238 -7.35 -7.75 11.40
N ARG A 239 -7.60 -6.55 11.92
CA ARG A 239 -8.89 -5.85 11.87
C ARG A 239 -9.30 -5.56 10.43
N ASN A 240 -8.40 -5.01 9.62
CA ASN A 240 -8.72 -4.63 8.26
C ASN A 240 -8.82 -5.84 7.32
N ARG A 241 -8.06 -6.92 7.58
CA ARG A 241 -8.28 -8.21 6.90
C ARG A 241 -9.69 -8.75 7.17
N ASP A 242 -10.12 -8.75 8.42
CA ASP A 242 -11.46 -9.21 8.79
C ASP A 242 -12.56 -8.33 8.18
N ARG A 243 -12.37 -7.00 8.19
CA ARG A 243 -13.26 -6.06 7.53
C ARG A 243 -13.37 -6.34 6.03
N TYR A 244 -12.25 -6.57 5.34
CA TYR A 244 -12.23 -6.97 3.94
C TYR A 244 -13.00 -8.28 3.71
N MET A 245 -12.76 -9.30 4.54
CA MET A 245 -13.47 -10.57 4.44
C MET A 245 -14.97 -10.43 4.65
N ARG A 246 -15.41 -9.57 5.57
CA ARG A 246 -16.85 -9.32 5.81
C ARG A 246 -17.50 -8.49 4.70
N LYS A 247 -16.72 -7.61 4.04
CA LYS A 247 -17.20 -6.78 2.94
C LYS A 247 -17.39 -7.59 1.65
N HIS A 248 -16.45 -8.46 1.32
CA HIS A 248 -16.40 -9.15 0.04
C HIS A 248 -16.77 -10.63 0.10
N HIS A 249 -16.95 -11.22 1.26
CA HIS A 249 -17.24 -12.64 1.45
C HIS A 249 -18.35 -12.86 2.49
N SER A 250 -18.85 -14.11 2.59
CA SER A 250 -19.82 -14.48 3.60
C SER A 250 -19.22 -14.45 5.02
N ARG A 251 -20.08 -14.33 6.02
CA ARG A 251 -19.67 -14.41 7.45
C ARG A 251 -18.96 -15.72 7.79
N ILE A 252 -19.37 -16.82 7.15
CA ILE A 252 -18.74 -18.14 7.32
C ILE A 252 -17.32 -18.11 6.74
N SER A 253 -17.13 -17.57 5.54
CA SER A 253 -15.82 -17.41 4.94
C SER A 253 -14.89 -16.54 5.79
N ALA A 254 -15.40 -15.43 6.34
CA ALA A 254 -14.63 -14.58 7.23
C ALA A 254 -14.19 -15.32 8.51
N ALA A 255 -15.10 -16.07 9.14
CA ALA A 255 -14.77 -16.88 10.30
C ALA A 255 -13.72 -17.97 9.98
N LEU A 256 -13.86 -18.66 8.85
CA LEU A 256 -12.89 -19.67 8.39
C LEU A 256 -11.50 -19.06 8.19
N VAL A 257 -11.41 -17.90 7.53
CA VAL A 257 -10.12 -17.20 7.33
C VAL A 257 -9.49 -16.82 8.65
N ARG A 258 -10.25 -16.34 9.64
CA ARG A 258 -9.74 -16.06 10.99
C ARG A 258 -9.08 -17.29 11.60
N TRP A 259 -9.80 -18.43 11.60
CA TRP A 259 -9.31 -19.68 12.18
C TRP A 259 -8.07 -20.21 11.46
N LEU A 260 -8.07 -20.23 10.13
CA LEU A 260 -6.92 -20.69 9.34
C LEU A 260 -5.70 -19.77 9.56
N THR A 261 -5.91 -18.45 9.66
CA THR A 261 -4.83 -17.50 9.95
C THR A 261 -4.28 -17.72 11.37
N ALA A 262 -5.16 -17.85 12.35
CA ALA A 262 -4.75 -18.12 13.73
C ALA A 262 -3.99 -19.44 13.85
N TRP A 263 -4.46 -20.49 13.17
CA TRP A 263 -3.78 -21.77 13.06
C TRP A 263 -2.36 -21.61 12.49
N THR A 264 -2.22 -20.94 11.35
CA THR A 264 -0.93 -20.67 10.71
C THR A 264 0.06 -20.01 11.67
N TYR A 265 -0.38 -18.95 12.35
CA TYR A 265 0.48 -18.24 13.29
C TYR A 265 0.73 -19.02 14.58
N SER A 266 -0.19 -19.85 15.03
CA SER A 266 0.04 -20.75 16.18
C SER A 266 1.12 -21.79 15.88
N LEU A 267 1.08 -22.40 14.69
CA LEU A 267 2.14 -23.33 14.27
C LEU A 267 3.50 -22.61 14.15
N ARG A 268 3.52 -21.40 13.58
CA ARG A 268 4.75 -20.59 13.53
C ARG A 268 5.26 -20.23 14.93
N ALA A 269 4.37 -19.96 15.89
CA ALA A 269 4.76 -19.67 17.26
C ALA A 269 5.39 -20.90 17.95
N ILE A 270 4.87 -22.10 17.68
CA ILE A 270 5.46 -23.36 18.16
C ILE A 270 6.82 -23.59 17.51
N ALA A 271 6.92 -23.48 16.17
CA ALA A 271 8.18 -23.66 15.46
C ALA A 271 9.25 -22.65 15.93
N ALA A 272 8.87 -21.42 16.24
CA ALA A 272 9.76 -20.36 16.73
C ALA A 272 10.36 -20.64 18.12
N THR A 273 9.88 -21.65 18.86
CA THR A 273 10.50 -22.05 20.13
C THR A 273 11.79 -22.83 19.93
N VAL A 274 11.99 -23.41 18.74
CA VAL A 274 13.16 -24.23 18.39
C VAL A 274 13.97 -23.68 17.22
N LEU A 275 13.37 -22.81 16.39
CA LEU A 275 14.05 -22.21 15.23
C LEU A 275 14.64 -20.84 15.60
N PRO A 276 15.96 -20.63 15.42
CA PRO A 276 16.59 -19.35 15.68
C PRO A 276 16.12 -18.27 14.69
N GLY A 277 16.16 -17.00 15.10
CA GLY A 277 15.77 -15.86 14.25
C GLY A 277 14.25 -15.62 14.18
N HIS A 278 13.42 -16.41 14.83
CA HIS A 278 11.97 -16.28 14.85
C HIS A 278 11.46 -15.78 16.23
N ASN A 279 10.42 -14.95 16.22
CA ASN A 279 9.84 -14.37 17.44
C ASN A 279 8.48 -15.03 17.77
N ALA A 280 8.48 -15.98 18.70
CA ALA A 280 7.27 -16.70 19.12
C ALA A 280 6.20 -15.76 19.73
N ALA A 281 6.60 -14.70 20.45
CA ALA A 281 5.67 -13.75 21.05
C ALA A 281 4.92 -12.97 19.96
N ARG A 282 5.63 -12.52 18.91
CA ARG A 282 5.03 -11.85 17.74
C ARG A 282 4.03 -12.75 17.02
N TYR A 283 4.35 -14.03 16.82
CA TYR A 283 3.43 -14.97 16.18
C TYR A 283 2.18 -15.22 17.03
N ARG A 284 2.33 -15.34 18.38
CA ARG A 284 1.18 -15.43 19.29
C ARG A 284 0.29 -14.20 19.25
N ALA A 285 0.89 -13.00 19.12
CA ALA A 285 0.13 -11.75 18.95
C ALA A 285 -0.71 -11.77 17.65
N HIS A 286 -0.13 -12.24 16.53
CA HIS A 286 -0.87 -12.42 15.27
C HIS A 286 -2.02 -13.42 15.39
N ALA A 287 -1.77 -14.58 16.06
CA ALA A 287 -2.82 -15.58 16.26
C ALA A 287 -3.99 -15.03 17.08
N ARG A 288 -3.69 -14.34 18.19
CA ARG A 288 -4.71 -13.70 19.05
C ARG A 288 -5.49 -12.63 18.29
N ALA A 289 -4.80 -11.71 17.62
CA ALA A 289 -5.45 -10.64 16.85
C ALA A 289 -6.31 -11.18 15.71
N SER A 290 -5.93 -12.30 15.08
CA SER A 290 -6.73 -12.95 14.04
C SER A 290 -8.04 -13.52 14.59
N LEU A 291 -8.04 -14.09 15.80
CA LEU A 291 -9.26 -14.61 16.45
C LEU A 291 -10.16 -13.50 16.98
N HIS A 292 -9.58 -12.40 17.43
CA HIS A 292 -10.26 -11.27 18.06
C HIS A 292 -9.92 -9.95 17.36
N PRO A 293 -10.30 -9.75 16.07
CA PRO A 293 -9.87 -8.61 15.27
C PRO A 293 -10.40 -7.27 15.78
N ASP A 294 -11.49 -7.28 16.54
CA ASP A 294 -12.10 -6.08 17.12
C ASP A 294 -11.47 -5.68 18.48
N GLN A 295 -10.54 -6.48 19.01
CA GLN A 295 -9.90 -6.24 20.31
C GLN A 295 -8.50 -5.61 20.14
N GLY A 296 -8.14 -4.77 21.10
CA GLY A 296 -6.84 -4.09 21.17
C GLY A 296 -6.81 -2.76 20.44
N GLU A 297 -5.73 -2.01 20.69
CA GLU A 297 -5.48 -0.73 20.05
C GLU A 297 -4.65 -0.92 18.78
N GLY A 298 -5.17 -0.45 17.65
CA GLY A 298 -4.50 -0.44 16.37
C GLY A 298 -3.84 0.92 16.06
N LEU A 299 -3.44 1.09 14.81
CA LEU A 299 -2.84 2.35 14.34
C LEU A 299 -3.87 3.49 14.27
N ARG A 300 -5.14 3.18 14.03
CA ARG A 300 -6.23 4.16 14.09
C ARG A 300 -6.35 4.81 15.46
N GLU A 301 -6.35 4.02 16.54
CA GLU A 301 -6.39 4.53 17.91
C GLU A 301 -5.14 5.35 18.22
N ALA A 302 -3.95 4.92 17.78
CA ALA A 302 -2.72 5.69 17.93
C ALA A 302 -2.79 7.07 17.25
N ALA A 303 -3.38 7.16 16.07
CA ALA A 303 -3.60 8.43 15.37
C ALA A 303 -4.61 9.32 16.11
N LEU A 304 -5.68 8.75 16.63
CA LEU A 304 -6.67 9.49 17.43
C LEU A 304 -6.05 10.04 18.73
N ASP A 305 -5.18 9.28 19.39
CA ASP A 305 -4.48 9.74 20.60
C ASP A 305 -3.48 10.86 20.26
N TYR A 306 -2.75 10.72 19.15
CA TYR A 306 -1.90 11.80 18.64
C TYR A 306 -2.71 13.09 18.42
N ASN A 307 -3.86 12.99 17.76
CA ASN A 307 -4.74 14.12 17.44
C ASN A 307 -5.33 14.81 18.70
N ARG A 308 -5.50 14.08 19.81
CA ARG A 308 -5.99 14.61 21.08
C ARG A 308 -4.95 15.41 21.88
N GLY A 309 -3.75 15.59 21.33
CA GLY A 309 -2.68 16.34 21.98
C GLY A 309 -1.58 15.46 22.58
N GLY A 310 -1.64 14.16 22.35
CA GLY A 310 -0.57 13.23 22.68
C GLY A 310 0.61 13.31 21.71
N ARG A 311 1.10 14.51 21.35
CA ARG A 311 2.25 14.71 20.42
C ARG A 311 3.56 14.08 20.90
N ARG A 312 3.49 12.98 21.67
CA ARG A 312 4.62 12.19 22.14
C ARG A 312 4.50 10.78 21.53
N LEU A 313 5.08 10.60 20.39
CA LEU A 313 5.52 9.28 19.88
C LEU A 313 7.00 9.36 19.60
#